data_1dd680bd02b491a81d711d96dea8219b
#
_entry.id   1dd680bd02b491a81d711d96dea8219b
#
_cell.length_a   1.000
_cell.length_b   1.000
_cell.length_c   1.000
_cell.angle_alpha   90.00
_cell.angle_beta   90.00
_cell.angle_gamma   90.00
#
_symmetry.space_group_name_H-M   'P 1'
#
loop_
_entity.id
_entity.type
_entity.pdbx_description
1 polymer ?
#
loop_
_entity_poly.entity_id
_entity_poly.type
_entity_poly.pdbx_seq_one_letter_code
_entity_poly.pdbx_strand_id
1 'polypeptide(L)'
;MGDIKKHPPVKLIVGMIATDAEIFLSAENILSQKFGNMDFTSEIIDFNYTDYYKKEMGENLLRKFITFERLIKPEEIVEIKIYTNEIEEEFLREGTNNRKLNLDPGYITAAKLVLATTKDYIHRIYLRDGIYAEVTLEMKGNSFC
;
A
#
# COMPACT_ATOMS: atom_id res chain seq x y z
N MET A 1 16.97 -30.58 0.62
CA MET A 1 16.56 -29.53 -0.35
C MET A 1 15.05 -29.53 -0.48
N GLY A 2 14.44 -28.36 -0.42
CA GLY A 2 13.00 -28.22 -0.55
C GLY A 2 12.53 -28.29 -2.01
N ASP A 3 11.30 -28.71 -2.20
CA ASP A 3 10.67 -28.69 -3.52
C ASP A 3 10.22 -27.26 -3.88
N ILE A 4 10.30 -26.94 -5.15
CA ILE A 4 9.80 -25.67 -5.67
C ILE A 4 8.26 -25.77 -5.76
N LYS A 5 7.59 -24.85 -5.08
CA LYS A 5 6.12 -24.81 -5.03
C LYS A 5 5.64 -23.42 -5.35
N LYS A 6 4.47 -23.32 -5.97
CA LYS A 6 3.79 -22.04 -6.14
C LYS A 6 3.29 -21.56 -4.79
N HIS A 7 3.45 -20.27 -4.54
CA HIS A 7 2.86 -19.66 -3.35
C HIS A 7 1.34 -19.54 -3.53
N PRO A 8 0.53 -19.88 -2.52
CA PRO A 8 -0.91 -19.67 -2.63
C PRO A 8 -1.26 -18.18 -2.77
N PRO A 9 -2.45 -17.86 -3.30
CA PRO A 9 -2.90 -16.47 -3.41
C PRO A 9 -2.91 -15.78 -2.06
N VAL A 10 -2.76 -14.47 -2.08
CA VAL A 10 -2.61 -13.62 -0.89
C VAL A 10 -3.61 -12.47 -0.91
N LYS A 11 -3.85 -11.87 0.25
CA LYS A 11 -4.80 -10.75 0.43
C LYS A 11 -4.12 -9.44 0.11
N LEU A 12 -4.63 -8.72 -0.88
CA LEU A 12 -4.16 -7.37 -1.20
C LEU A 12 -4.62 -6.39 -0.12
N ILE A 13 -3.69 -5.59 0.39
CA ILE A 13 -3.96 -4.48 1.27
C ILE A 13 -3.35 -3.20 0.68
N VAL A 14 -4.02 -2.08 0.84
CA VAL A 14 -3.47 -0.78 0.45
C VAL A 14 -3.61 0.16 1.63
N GLY A 15 -2.46 0.65 2.11
CA GLY A 15 -2.42 1.74 3.07
C GLY A 15 -2.47 3.06 2.33
N MET A 16 -3.25 4.01 2.81
CA MET A 16 -3.43 5.29 2.17
C MET A 16 -3.18 6.42 3.14
N ILE A 17 -2.51 7.47 2.67
CA ILE A 17 -2.35 8.73 3.39
C ILE A 17 -2.87 9.81 2.45
N ALA A 18 -3.71 10.70 2.95
CA ALA A 18 -4.29 11.77 2.13
C ALA A 18 -4.45 13.07 2.91
N THR A 19 -4.56 14.17 2.17
CA THR A 19 -4.75 15.50 2.74
C THR A 19 -6.19 15.72 3.22
N ASP A 20 -7.17 14.99 2.69
CA ASP A 20 -8.56 15.07 3.12
C ASP A 20 -9.30 13.75 2.85
N ALA A 21 -10.46 13.59 3.48
CA ALA A 21 -11.22 12.33 3.44
C ALA A 21 -11.85 12.05 2.06
N GLU A 22 -12.16 13.07 1.28
CA GLU A 22 -12.78 12.87 -0.03
C GLU A 22 -11.83 12.18 -1.01
N ILE A 23 -10.51 12.42 -0.86
CA ILE A 23 -9.50 11.78 -1.70
C ILE A 23 -9.53 10.26 -1.51
N PHE A 24 -9.75 9.78 -0.28
CA PHE A 24 -9.88 8.35 -0.04
C PHE A 24 -11.02 7.74 -0.86
N LEU A 25 -12.18 8.40 -0.93
CA LEU A 25 -13.32 7.89 -1.69
C LEU A 25 -13.00 7.80 -3.18
N SER A 26 -12.34 8.82 -3.71
CA SER A 26 -11.91 8.82 -5.12
C SER A 26 -10.91 7.71 -5.41
N ALA A 27 -9.91 7.54 -4.54
CA ALA A 27 -8.90 6.50 -4.68
C ALA A 27 -9.52 5.10 -4.57
N GLU A 28 -10.42 4.90 -3.60
CA GLU A 28 -11.13 3.62 -3.40
C GLU A 28 -11.95 3.25 -4.64
N ASN A 29 -12.59 4.22 -5.26
CA ASN A 29 -13.36 3.96 -6.47
C ASN A 29 -12.45 3.48 -7.62
N ILE A 30 -11.31 4.14 -7.82
CA ILE A 30 -10.34 3.76 -8.85
C ILE A 30 -9.79 2.36 -8.57
N LEU A 31 -9.38 2.11 -7.33
CA LEU A 31 -8.82 0.82 -6.93
C LEU A 31 -9.83 -0.31 -7.04
N SER A 32 -11.09 -0.06 -6.67
CA SER A 32 -12.15 -1.07 -6.75
C SER A 32 -12.48 -1.45 -8.19
N GLN A 33 -12.42 -0.51 -9.10
CA GLN A 33 -12.62 -0.81 -10.53
C GLN A 33 -11.51 -1.73 -11.07
N LYS A 34 -10.31 -1.61 -10.54
CA LYS A 34 -9.17 -2.43 -10.97
C LYS A 34 -9.11 -3.78 -10.25
N PHE A 35 -9.30 -3.79 -8.93
CA PHE A 35 -9.04 -4.96 -8.10
C PHE A 35 -10.28 -5.66 -7.57
N GLY A 36 -11.46 -5.09 -7.79
CA GLY A 36 -12.72 -5.66 -7.33
C GLY A 36 -13.18 -5.08 -6.00
N ASN A 37 -14.15 -5.74 -5.40
CA ASN A 37 -14.80 -5.24 -4.19
C ASN A 37 -13.84 -5.22 -2.99
N MET A 38 -13.94 -4.15 -2.20
CA MET A 38 -13.27 -4.10 -0.90
C MET A 38 -14.07 -4.94 0.09
N ASP A 39 -13.36 -5.74 0.89
CA ASP A 39 -13.98 -6.53 1.95
C ASP A 39 -13.70 -5.97 3.34
N PHE A 40 -12.81 -4.99 3.45
CA PHE A 40 -12.52 -4.31 4.69
C PHE A 40 -12.08 -2.87 4.41
N THR A 41 -12.60 -1.94 5.19
CA THR A 41 -12.13 -0.55 5.21
C THR A 41 -11.93 -0.16 6.67
N SER A 42 -10.78 0.39 7.01
CA SER A 42 -10.53 0.87 8.36
C SER A 42 -11.26 2.20 8.60
N GLU A 43 -11.29 2.63 9.85
CA GLU A 43 -11.64 4.00 10.18
C GLU A 43 -10.56 4.93 9.63
N ILE A 44 -10.92 6.19 9.43
CA ILE A 44 -9.95 7.24 9.09
C ILE A 44 -9.27 7.67 10.38
N ILE A 45 -7.94 7.68 10.36
CA ILE A 45 -7.11 7.99 11.53
C ILE A 45 -6.27 9.21 11.22
N ASP A 46 -6.09 10.10 12.21
CA ASP A 46 -5.14 11.21 12.08
C ASP A 46 -3.72 10.64 11.96
N PHE A 47 -2.94 11.21 11.06
CA PHE A 47 -1.57 10.77 10.80
C PHE A 47 -0.60 11.95 10.90
N ASN A 48 -0.15 12.23 12.12
CA ASN A 48 0.77 13.33 12.43
C ASN A 48 2.02 12.84 13.18
N TYR A 49 2.33 11.54 13.04
CA TYR A 49 3.39 10.90 13.84
C TYR A 49 4.80 11.09 13.26
N THR A 50 4.91 11.61 12.04
CA THR A 50 6.21 11.80 11.39
C THR A 50 6.18 13.03 10.49
N ASP A 51 7.32 13.69 10.38
CA ASP A 51 7.51 14.82 9.46
C ASP A 51 7.87 14.36 8.05
N TYR A 52 7.95 13.06 7.81
CA TYR A 52 8.39 12.51 6.53
C TYR A 52 7.56 13.03 5.34
N TYR A 53 6.24 13.09 5.51
CA TYR A 53 5.33 13.55 4.45
C TYR A 53 4.99 15.03 4.54
N LYS A 54 5.32 15.69 5.65
CA LYS A 54 4.92 17.07 5.92
C LYS A 54 5.38 18.05 4.87
N LYS A 55 6.61 17.90 4.40
CA LYS A 55 7.21 18.81 3.43
C LYS A 55 6.49 18.77 2.09
N GLU A 56 6.06 17.60 1.65
CA GLU A 56 5.36 17.41 0.38
C GLU A 56 3.86 17.60 0.52
N MET A 57 3.26 16.93 1.49
CA MET A 57 1.81 16.80 1.62
C MET A 57 1.18 17.76 2.64
N GLY A 58 1.99 18.39 3.49
CA GLY A 58 1.51 19.30 4.51
C GLY A 58 1.21 18.61 5.83
N GLU A 59 0.52 19.36 6.73
CA GLU A 59 0.11 18.89 8.04
C GLU A 59 -1.32 18.34 8.02
N ASN A 60 -1.72 17.75 9.15
CA ASN A 60 -3.08 17.23 9.33
C ASN A 60 -3.45 16.15 8.33
N LEU A 61 -2.50 15.26 8.06
CA LEU A 61 -2.73 14.14 7.17
C LEU A 61 -3.64 13.11 7.81
N LEU A 62 -4.36 12.38 6.96
CA LEU A 62 -5.26 11.30 7.36
C LEU A 62 -4.72 9.98 6.83
N ARG A 63 -5.02 8.89 7.53
CA ARG A 63 -4.61 7.55 7.16
C ARG A 63 -5.80 6.60 7.13
N LYS A 64 -5.81 5.67 6.17
CA LYS A 64 -6.84 4.66 6.05
C LYS A 64 -6.25 3.40 5.39
N PHE A 65 -6.76 2.23 5.78
CA PHE A 65 -6.37 0.95 5.18
C PHE A 65 -7.57 0.28 4.55
N ILE A 66 -7.36 -0.35 3.41
CA ILE A 66 -8.40 -1.13 2.72
C ILE A 66 -7.81 -2.47 2.28
N THR A 67 -8.66 -3.49 2.25
CA THR A 67 -8.32 -4.78 1.66
C THR A 67 -9.38 -5.15 0.62
N PHE A 68 -9.05 -6.15 -0.21
CA PHE A 68 -9.89 -6.54 -1.33
C PHE A 68 -10.30 -8.00 -1.20
N GLU A 69 -11.53 -8.29 -1.59
CA GLU A 69 -12.10 -9.63 -1.55
C GLU A 69 -11.34 -10.59 -2.47
N ARG A 70 -11.04 -10.16 -3.69
CA ARG A 70 -10.31 -10.99 -4.65
C ARG A 70 -8.84 -11.08 -4.26
N LEU A 71 -8.35 -12.32 -4.14
CA LEU A 71 -6.94 -12.56 -3.82
C LEU A 71 -6.06 -12.32 -5.04
N ILE A 72 -4.78 -12.05 -4.78
CA ILE A 72 -3.77 -11.83 -5.82
C ILE A 72 -2.65 -12.85 -5.67
N LYS A 73 -1.84 -12.99 -6.73
CA LYS A 73 -0.57 -13.71 -6.63
C LYS A 73 0.44 -12.76 -5.96
N PRO A 74 1.30 -13.25 -5.05
CA PRO A 74 2.26 -12.34 -4.36
C PRO A 74 3.15 -11.58 -5.34
N GLU A 75 3.56 -12.20 -6.45
CA GLU A 75 4.41 -11.54 -7.45
C GLU A 75 3.73 -10.38 -8.18
N GLU A 76 2.39 -10.33 -8.17
CA GLU A 76 1.65 -9.21 -8.78
C GLU A 76 1.87 -7.89 -8.03
N ILE A 77 2.45 -7.94 -6.83
CA ILE A 77 2.64 -6.73 -6.03
C ILE A 77 3.53 -5.69 -6.74
N VAL A 78 4.42 -6.14 -7.63
CA VAL A 78 5.28 -5.24 -8.40
C VAL A 78 4.44 -4.36 -9.33
N GLU A 79 3.59 -4.97 -10.15
CA GLU A 79 2.71 -4.24 -11.06
C GLU A 79 1.73 -3.37 -10.29
N ILE A 80 1.24 -3.87 -9.17
CA ILE A 80 0.30 -3.12 -8.33
C ILE A 80 0.96 -1.87 -7.77
N LYS A 81 2.22 -1.96 -7.31
CA LYS A 81 2.95 -0.78 -6.83
C LYS A 81 3.13 0.26 -7.94
N ILE A 82 3.51 -0.17 -9.12
CA ILE A 82 3.67 0.72 -10.27
C ILE A 82 2.33 1.39 -10.60
N TYR A 83 1.24 0.62 -10.60
CA TYR A 83 -0.10 1.14 -10.86
C TYR A 83 -0.53 2.16 -9.81
N THR A 84 -0.28 1.90 -8.52
CA THR A 84 -0.64 2.86 -7.47
C THR A 84 0.17 4.15 -7.57
N ASN A 85 1.42 4.07 -8.00
CA ASN A 85 2.21 5.29 -8.28
C ASN A 85 1.57 6.13 -9.38
N GLU A 86 1.03 5.50 -10.42
CA GLU A 86 0.32 6.21 -11.48
C GLU A 86 -0.94 6.89 -10.96
N ILE A 87 -1.69 6.22 -10.05
CA ILE A 87 -2.86 6.82 -9.42
C ILE A 87 -2.49 8.07 -8.63
N GLU A 88 -1.38 8.02 -7.88
CA GLU A 88 -0.93 9.16 -7.08
C GLU A 88 -0.72 10.42 -7.93
N GLU A 89 -0.30 10.25 -9.18
CA GLU A 89 -0.08 11.38 -10.09
C GLU A 89 -1.37 12.10 -10.47
N GLU A 90 -2.52 11.46 -10.32
CA GLU A 90 -3.82 12.09 -10.57
C GLU A 90 -4.26 13.01 -9.42
N PHE A 91 -3.55 12.99 -8.29
CA PHE A 91 -3.88 13.72 -7.08
C PHE A 91 -2.77 14.68 -6.66
N LEU A 92 -2.18 15.37 -7.63
CA LEU A 92 -1.16 16.38 -7.33
C LEU A 92 -1.83 17.71 -6.96
N ARG A 93 -1.14 18.51 -6.15
CA ARG A 93 -1.56 19.91 -5.93
C ARG A 93 -1.41 20.66 -7.23
N GLU A 94 -2.41 21.46 -7.55
CA GLU A 94 -2.43 22.22 -8.80
C GLU A 94 -1.15 23.02 -8.99
N GLY A 95 -0.53 22.89 -10.16
CA GLY A 95 0.68 23.59 -10.51
C GLY A 95 1.96 23.08 -9.86
N THR A 96 1.91 21.95 -9.17
CA THR A 96 3.06 21.38 -8.48
C THR A 96 3.20 19.90 -8.75
N ASN A 97 4.33 19.30 -8.31
CA ASN A 97 4.55 17.86 -8.28
C ASN A 97 4.29 17.28 -6.89
N ASN A 98 3.71 18.06 -5.98
CA ASN A 98 3.43 17.61 -4.62
C ASN A 98 2.14 16.80 -4.58
N ARG A 99 2.22 15.60 -4.02
CA ARG A 99 1.08 14.67 -3.95
C ARG A 99 0.11 15.09 -2.83
N LYS A 100 -1.16 14.80 -3.06
CA LYS A 100 -2.21 14.86 -2.04
C LYS A 100 -2.61 13.47 -1.54
N LEU A 101 -2.07 12.43 -2.15
CA LEU A 101 -2.37 11.04 -1.86
C LEU A 101 -1.09 10.21 -1.94
N ASN A 102 -0.88 9.35 -0.93
CA ASN A 102 0.17 8.34 -0.94
C ASN A 102 -0.48 6.96 -0.80
N LEU A 103 -0.09 6.02 -1.66
CA LEU A 103 -0.61 4.66 -1.66
C LEU A 103 0.53 3.67 -1.41
N ASP A 104 0.36 2.83 -0.39
CA ASP A 104 1.31 1.79 -0.02
C ASP A 104 0.65 0.42 -0.15
N PRO A 105 0.74 -0.21 -1.32
CA PRO A 105 0.19 -1.55 -1.51
C PRO A 105 1.10 -2.61 -0.91
N GLY A 106 0.48 -3.68 -0.49
CA GLY A 106 1.16 -4.84 0.04
C GLY A 106 0.25 -6.05 0.05
N TYR A 107 0.71 -7.13 0.66
CA TYR A 107 -0.13 -8.32 0.80
C TYR A 107 0.01 -8.94 2.18
N ILE A 108 -1.04 -9.62 2.59
CA ILE A 108 -1.13 -10.30 3.88
C ILE A 108 -1.19 -11.80 3.65
N THR A 109 -0.36 -12.54 4.39
CA THR A 109 -0.44 -13.99 4.52
C THR A 109 -0.73 -14.34 5.98
N ALA A 110 -0.88 -15.63 6.28
CA ALA A 110 -0.99 -16.07 7.67
C ALA A 110 0.28 -15.76 8.48
N ALA A 111 1.42 -15.57 7.83
CA ALA A 111 2.72 -15.38 8.48
C ALA A 111 3.15 -13.91 8.58
N LYS A 112 2.75 -13.06 7.64
CA LYS A 112 3.36 -11.72 7.56
C LYS A 112 2.55 -10.76 6.70
N LEU A 113 2.85 -9.48 6.90
CA LEU A 113 2.46 -8.39 6.01
C LEU A 113 3.70 -7.93 5.25
N VAL A 114 3.64 -7.90 3.93
CA VAL A 114 4.73 -7.46 3.06
C VAL A 114 4.28 -6.22 2.30
N LEU A 115 5.05 -5.14 2.39
CA LEU A 115 4.80 -3.92 1.62
C LEU A 115 5.74 -3.83 0.42
N ALA A 116 5.26 -3.20 -0.65
CA ALA A 116 6.06 -2.87 -1.83
C ALA A 116 6.49 -1.40 -1.76
N THR A 117 7.71 -1.12 -2.19
CA THR A 117 8.29 0.22 -2.13
C THR A 117 9.27 0.44 -3.28
N THR A 118 9.51 1.71 -3.62
CA THR A 118 10.50 2.10 -4.63
C THR A 118 11.88 2.40 -4.04
N LYS A 119 12.01 2.41 -2.71
CA LYS A 119 13.24 2.83 -2.03
C LYS A 119 14.04 1.64 -1.54
N ASP A 120 15.35 1.67 -1.79
CA ASP A 120 16.30 0.64 -1.39
C ASP A 120 16.87 0.96 0.00
N TYR A 121 16.32 0.32 1.03
CA TYR A 121 16.85 0.40 2.39
C TYR A 121 17.28 -0.98 2.86
N ILE A 122 18.03 -1.04 3.97
CA ILE A 122 18.68 -2.25 4.47
C ILE A 122 17.71 -3.43 4.69
N HIS A 123 16.45 -3.14 5.03
CA HIS A 123 15.45 -4.19 5.32
C HIS A 123 14.63 -4.59 4.09
N ARG A 124 15.04 -4.16 2.91
CA ARG A 124 14.26 -4.35 1.68
C ARG A 124 15.01 -5.22 0.69
N ILE A 125 14.25 -6.03 -0.02
CA ILE A 125 14.77 -6.97 -1.01
C ILE A 125 14.26 -6.56 -2.38
N TYR A 126 15.18 -6.43 -3.33
CA TYR A 126 14.81 -6.07 -4.70
C TYR A 126 14.00 -7.18 -5.35
N LEU A 127 12.89 -6.83 -5.98
CA LEU A 127 12.06 -7.76 -6.74
C LEU A 127 12.35 -7.64 -8.24
N ARG A 128 11.87 -6.59 -8.87
CA ARG A 128 12.10 -6.23 -10.27
C ARG A 128 11.50 -4.87 -10.58
N ASP A 129 11.85 -4.30 -11.72
CA ASP A 129 11.27 -3.05 -12.25
C ASP A 129 11.33 -1.87 -11.25
N GLY A 130 12.39 -1.85 -10.43
CA GLY A 130 12.59 -0.78 -9.45
C GLY A 130 11.82 -0.95 -8.16
N ILE A 131 11.16 -2.09 -7.95
CA ILE A 131 10.31 -2.31 -6.78
C ILE A 131 10.98 -3.29 -5.81
N TYR A 132 10.92 -2.94 -4.52
CA TYR A 132 11.44 -3.71 -3.40
C TYR A 132 10.32 -4.21 -2.52
N ALA A 133 10.56 -5.28 -1.79
CA ALA A 133 9.64 -5.81 -0.78
C ALA A 133 10.22 -5.63 0.61
N GLU A 134 9.35 -5.39 1.58
CA GLU A 134 9.72 -5.30 2.99
C GLU A 134 8.73 -6.10 3.83
N VAL A 135 9.26 -6.98 4.68
CA VAL A 135 8.43 -7.62 5.70
C VAL A 135 8.19 -6.57 6.80
N THR A 136 6.99 -6.00 6.79
CA THR A 136 6.62 -4.89 7.68
C THR A 136 6.11 -5.39 9.02
N LEU A 137 5.33 -6.47 9.00
CA LEU A 137 4.83 -7.12 10.20
C LEU A 137 4.99 -8.62 10.03
N GLU A 138 5.29 -9.31 11.13
CA GLU A 138 5.31 -10.77 11.15
C GLU A 138 4.35 -11.29 12.22
N MET A 139 3.79 -12.47 11.99
CA MET A 139 2.91 -13.11 12.97
C MET A 139 3.76 -13.75 14.06
N LYS A 140 3.49 -13.36 15.31
CA LYS A 140 4.09 -13.98 16.50
C LYS A 140 2.97 -14.43 17.42
N GLY A 141 2.82 -15.76 17.56
CA GLY A 141 1.66 -16.29 18.27
C GLY A 141 0.37 -15.93 17.54
N ASN A 142 -0.49 -15.16 18.20
CA ASN A 142 -1.79 -14.75 17.64
C ASN A 142 -1.82 -13.27 17.20
N SER A 143 -0.68 -12.60 17.14
CA SER A 143 -0.61 -11.17 16.82
C SER A 143 0.43 -10.87 15.78
N PHE A 144 0.15 -9.86 14.95
CA PHE A 144 1.16 -9.25 14.07
C PHE A 144 2.04 -8.28 14.89
N CYS A 145 3.31 -8.33 14.59
CA CYS A 145 4.30 -7.46 15.21
C CYS A 145 5.17 -6.77 14.16
#